data_99e6e59e0afff2153e04373ba1db50cf
#
_entry.id   99e6e59e0afff2153e04373ba1db50cf
#
_cell.length_a   1.000
_cell.length_b   1.000
_cell.length_c   1.000
_cell.angle_alpha   90.00
_cell.angle_beta   90.00
_cell.angle_gamma   90.00
#
_symmetry.space_group_name_H-M   'P 1'
#
loop_
_entity.id
_entity.type
_entity.pdbx_description
1 polymer ?
#
loop_
_entity_poly.entity_id
_entity_poly.type
_entity_poly.pdbx_seq_one_letter_code
_entity_poly.pdbx_strand_id
1 'polypeptide(L)'
;RLCRVLNIDIGGGTANYALFDAGKISGTACLNVGGRLLETDSQGRVVYAHKPGQMIVDECFGAGTDVRSLTGAQLVQVTRRMAELIVEVIDGTLSPLAQALMQTGLLPAGVTPEIITLSGGVGECYRHQPADPFCFADIGPLLATALHDHPRLR
;
A
#
# COMPACT_ATOMS: atom_id res chain seq x y z
N ARG A 1 -30.56 -2.17 2.22
CA ARG A 1 -29.93 -1.00 1.57
C ARG A 1 -28.67 -1.46 0.88
N LEU A 2 -28.56 -1.22 -0.42
CA LEU A 2 -27.34 -1.46 -1.18
C LEU A 2 -26.34 -0.34 -0.86
N CYS A 3 -25.15 -0.70 -0.36
CA CYS A 3 -24.11 0.26 -0.02
C CYS A 3 -23.00 0.27 -1.07
N ARG A 4 -22.20 1.34 -1.06
CA ARG A 4 -20.98 1.46 -1.86
C ARG A 4 -19.81 0.86 -1.11
N VAL A 5 -19.16 -0.11 -1.72
CA VAL A 5 -18.01 -0.82 -1.16
C VAL A 5 -16.80 -0.60 -2.03
N LEU A 6 -15.71 -0.19 -1.44
CA LEU A 6 -14.39 -0.17 -2.10
C LEU A 6 -13.59 -1.35 -1.59
N ASN A 7 -13.25 -2.28 -2.48
CA ASN A 7 -12.26 -3.32 -2.17
C ASN A 7 -10.89 -2.89 -2.67
N ILE A 8 -9.87 -3.06 -1.84
CA ILE A 8 -8.47 -2.84 -2.20
C ILE A 8 -7.74 -4.16 -2.02
N ASP A 9 -7.34 -4.75 -3.13
CA ASP A 9 -6.53 -5.97 -3.16
C ASP A 9 -5.05 -5.57 -3.17
N ILE A 10 -4.33 -5.83 -2.08
CA ILE A 10 -2.94 -5.44 -1.93
C ILE A 10 -2.08 -6.70 -1.91
N GLY A 11 -1.40 -6.92 -3.01
CA GLY A 11 -0.44 -8.01 -3.19
C GLY A 11 1.00 -7.57 -2.95
N GLY A 12 1.92 -8.23 -3.64
CA GLY A 12 3.35 -7.92 -3.55
C GLY A 12 3.76 -6.63 -4.25
N GLY A 13 3.23 -6.37 -5.43
CA GLY A 13 3.66 -5.25 -6.28
C GLY A 13 2.63 -4.14 -6.49
N THR A 14 1.35 -4.43 -6.29
CA THR A 14 0.26 -3.51 -6.63
C THR A 14 -0.85 -3.50 -5.59
N ALA A 15 -1.55 -2.37 -5.52
CA ALA A 15 -2.85 -2.22 -4.87
C ALA A 15 -3.90 -2.02 -5.97
N ASN A 16 -4.85 -2.94 -6.06
CA ASN A 16 -5.92 -2.93 -7.06
C ASN A 16 -7.24 -2.54 -6.39
N TYR A 17 -7.84 -1.49 -6.88
CA TYR A 17 -9.07 -0.90 -6.35
C TYR A 17 -10.25 -1.30 -7.20
N ALA A 18 -11.33 -1.76 -6.58
CA ALA A 18 -12.61 -1.99 -7.23
C ALA A 18 -13.73 -1.35 -6.40
N LEU A 19 -14.41 -0.38 -6.99
CA LEU A 19 -15.55 0.29 -6.38
C LEU A 19 -16.83 -0.38 -6.85
N PHE A 20 -17.61 -0.84 -5.89
CA PHE A 20 -18.92 -1.45 -6.12
C PHE A 20 -20.03 -0.47 -5.70
N ASP A 21 -20.98 -0.24 -6.57
CA ASP A 21 -22.20 0.50 -6.27
C ASP A 21 -23.39 -0.38 -6.62
N ALA A 22 -24.27 -0.59 -5.65
CA ALA A 22 -25.44 -1.45 -5.80
C ALA A 22 -25.10 -2.86 -6.37
N GLY A 23 -23.96 -3.41 -5.95
CA GLY A 23 -23.50 -4.74 -6.37
C GLY A 23 -22.85 -4.82 -7.74
N LYS A 24 -22.65 -3.68 -8.42
CA LYS A 24 -21.97 -3.61 -9.73
C LYS A 24 -20.67 -2.84 -9.61
N ILE A 25 -19.65 -3.25 -10.35
CA ILE A 25 -18.38 -2.49 -10.43
C ILE A 25 -18.67 -1.17 -11.16
N SER A 26 -18.40 -0.07 -10.48
CA SER A 26 -18.56 1.29 -11.00
C SER A 26 -17.23 1.98 -11.33
N GLY A 27 -16.11 1.43 -10.87
CA GLY A 27 -14.79 1.94 -11.19
C GLY A 27 -13.68 1.04 -10.66
N THR A 28 -12.53 1.11 -11.33
CA THR A 28 -11.31 0.40 -10.92
C THR A 28 -10.10 1.32 -11.02
N ALA A 29 -9.06 1.04 -10.24
CA ALA A 29 -7.77 1.72 -10.33
C ALA A 29 -6.66 0.76 -9.90
N CYS A 30 -5.43 1.07 -10.29
CA CYS A 30 -4.24 0.31 -9.90
C CYS A 30 -3.09 1.26 -9.57
N LEU A 31 -2.50 1.04 -8.40
CA LEU A 31 -1.33 1.75 -7.88
C LEU A 31 -0.17 0.77 -7.69
N ASN A 32 1.04 1.16 -8.10
CA ASN A 32 2.26 0.35 -7.92
C ASN A 32 2.78 0.41 -6.48
N VAL A 33 1.96 0.02 -5.52
CA VAL A 33 2.32 -0.12 -4.11
C VAL A 33 1.85 -1.47 -3.60
N GLY A 34 2.76 -2.23 -3.02
CA GLY A 34 2.48 -3.55 -2.48
C GLY A 34 3.52 -3.98 -1.45
N GLY A 35 3.28 -5.12 -0.81
CA GLY A 35 4.08 -5.58 0.32
C GLY A 35 5.48 -6.09 -0.03
N ARG A 36 5.79 -6.32 -1.32
CA ARG A 36 7.08 -6.87 -1.76
C ARG A 36 7.92 -5.86 -2.56
N LEU A 37 7.63 -4.57 -2.47
CA LEU A 37 8.45 -3.55 -3.11
C LEU A 37 9.86 -3.49 -2.54
N LEU A 38 10.03 -3.88 -1.27
CA LEU A 38 11.31 -4.13 -0.63
C LEU A 38 11.33 -5.58 -0.16
N GLU A 39 12.34 -6.33 -0.59
CA GLU A 39 12.57 -7.70 -0.13
C GLU A 39 13.60 -7.71 0.98
N THR A 40 13.38 -8.56 2.00
CA THR A 40 14.22 -8.62 3.19
C THR A 40 14.79 -10.01 3.41
N ASP A 41 15.83 -10.08 4.23
CA ASP A 41 16.26 -11.33 4.84
C ASP A 41 15.41 -11.66 6.08
N SER A 42 15.69 -12.78 6.73
CA SER A 42 14.97 -13.23 7.92
C SER A 42 15.14 -12.32 9.15
N GLN A 43 16.11 -11.41 9.12
CA GLN A 43 16.38 -10.45 10.20
C GLN A 43 15.82 -9.05 9.88
N GLY A 44 15.12 -8.90 8.77
CA GLY A 44 14.51 -7.64 8.37
C GLY A 44 15.45 -6.65 7.69
N ARG A 45 16.62 -7.11 7.24
CA ARG A 45 17.50 -6.28 6.43
C ARG A 45 17.05 -6.31 4.98
N VAL A 46 16.95 -5.15 4.35
CA VAL A 46 16.57 -5.07 2.93
C VAL A 46 17.70 -5.61 2.07
N VAL A 47 17.36 -6.53 1.18
CA VAL A 47 18.29 -7.15 0.24
C VAL A 47 18.04 -6.74 -1.21
N TYR A 48 16.83 -6.28 -1.52
CA TYR A 48 16.45 -5.85 -2.87
C TYR A 48 15.31 -4.83 -2.82
N ALA A 49 15.34 -3.85 -3.73
CA ALA A 49 14.24 -2.92 -3.97
C ALA A 49 13.79 -2.99 -5.43
N HIS A 50 12.49 -3.20 -5.64
CA HIS A 50 11.86 -3.00 -6.93
C HIS A 50 11.79 -1.49 -7.22
N LYS A 51 11.70 -1.11 -8.49
CA LYS A 51 11.72 0.31 -8.89
C LYS A 51 10.71 1.19 -8.11
N PRO A 52 9.44 0.83 -7.94
CA PRO A 52 8.51 1.63 -7.14
C PRO A 52 8.95 1.74 -5.67
N GLY A 53 9.52 0.70 -5.10
CA GLY A 53 10.06 0.71 -3.73
C GLY A 53 11.22 1.68 -3.58
N GLN A 54 12.15 1.69 -4.53
CA GLN A 54 13.26 2.66 -4.55
C GLN A 54 12.75 4.10 -4.66
N MET A 55 11.73 4.34 -5.50
CA MET A 55 11.13 5.68 -5.64
C MET A 55 10.55 6.19 -4.31
N ILE A 56 9.90 5.33 -3.56
CA ILE A 56 9.35 5.68 -2.25
C ILE A 56 10.46 5.96 -1.24
N VAL A 57 11.49 5.12 -1.20
CA VAL A 57 12.66 5.31 -0.34
C VAL A 57 13.37 6.62 -0.67
N ASP A 58 13.55 6.93 -1.94
CA ASP A 58 14.20 8.16 -2.39
C ASP A 58 13.39 9.40 -2.01
N GLU A 59 12.07 9.35 -2.06
CA GLU A 59 11.23 10.46 -1.56
C GLU A 59 11.40 10.65 -0.04
N CYS A 60 11.48 9.55 0.71
CA CYS A 60 11.61 9.63 2.17
C CYS A 60 12.98 10.14 2.63
N PHE A 61 14.08 9.75 1.97
CA PHE A 61 15.44 9.92 2.48
C PHE A 61 16.42 10.59 1.52
N GLY A 62 16.01 10.83 0.28
CA GLY A 62 16.83 11.44 -0.75
C GLY A 62 17.17 10.49 -1.90
N ALA A 63 17.36 11.07 -3.09
CA ALA A 63 17.64 10.32 -4.32
C ALA A 63 18.90 9.45 -4.18
N GLY A 64 18.82 8.19 -4.62
CA GLY A 64 19.93 7.25 -4.61
C GLY A 64 20.21 6.64 -3.23
N THR A 65 19.28 6.69 -2.30
CA THR A 65 19.42 6.05 -0.99
C THR A 65 19.69 4.56 -1.15
N ASP A 66 20.74 4.06 -0.49
CA ASP A 66 21.04 2.63 -0.43
C ASP A 66 20.01 1.93 0.48
N VAL A 67 19.15 1.12 -0.13
CA VAL A 67 18.09 0.40 0.60
C VAL A 67 18.63 -0.60 1.62
N ARG A 68 19.86 -1.10 1.41
CA ARG A 68 20.50 -2.04 2.33
C ARG A 68 20.93 -1.40 3.63
N SER A 69 21.04 -0.06 3.67
CA SER A 69 21.38 0.71 4.87
C SER A 69 20.15 1.08 5.73
N LEU A 70 18.93 0.78 5.28
CA LEU A 70 17.72 1.16 6.00
C LEU A 70 17.61 0.46 7.34
N THR A 71 17.36 1.25 8.39
CA THR A 71 17.08 0.75 9.74
C THR A 71 15.62 0.31 9.86
N GLY A 72 15.30 -0.43 10.94
CA GLY A 72 13.91 -0.81 11.21
C GLY A 72 12.97 0.41 11.35
N ALA A 73 13.43 1.47 12.01
CA ALA A 73 12.67 2.72 12.11
C ALA A 73 12.43 3.39 10.77
N GLN A 74 13.41 3.35 9.86
CA GLN A 74 13.27 3.86 8.50
C GLN A 74 12.30 3.01 7.67
N LEU A 75 12.29 1.68 7.84
CA LEU A 75 11.30 0.80 7.19
C LEU A 75 9.87 1.12 7.65
N VAL A 76 9.68 1.41 8.94
CA VAL A 76 8.37 1.88 9.44
C VAL A 76 7.96 3.18 8.78
N GLN A 77 8.88 4.12 8.59
CA GLN A 77 8.60 5.38 7.89
C GLN A 77 8.22 5.16 6.43
N VAL A 78 8.92 4.26 5.72
CA VAL A 78 8.61 3.89 4.33
C VAL A 78 7.21 3.29 4.24
N THR A 79 6.87 2.34 5.11
CA THR A 79 5.55 1.70 5.08
C THR A 79 4.41 2.65 5.46
N ARG A 80 4.64 3.61 6.33
CA ARG A 80 3.70 4.70 6.59
C ARG A 80 3.45 5.54 5.33
N ARG A 81 4.52 5.87 4.60
CA ARG A 81 4.36 6.60 3.32
C ARG A 81 3.60 5.76 2.29
N MET A 82 3.85 4.45 2.23
CA MET A 82 3.09 3.54 1.36
C MET A 82 1.60 3.52 1.72
N ALA A 83 1.26 3.48 3.00
CA ALA A 83 -0.13 3.55 3.46
C ALA A 83 -0.79 4.88 3.05
N GLU A 84 -0.09 6.01 3.18
CA GLU A 84 -0.57 7.31 2.71
C GLU A 84 -0.84 7.31 1.20
N LEU A 85 0.07 6.76 0.39
CA LEU A 85 -0.11 6.66 -1.06
C LEU A 85 -1.37 5.86 -1.43
N ILE A 86 -1.64 4.76 -0.71
CA ILE A 86 -2.86 3.96 -0.89
C ILE A 86 -4.10 4.80 -0.56
N VAL A 87 -4.07 5.58 0.51
CA VAL A 87 -5.19 6.44 0.94
C VAL A 87 -5.39 7.62 -0.01
N GLU A 88 -4.34 8.17 -0.60
CA GLU A 88 -4.45 9.24 -1.60
C GLU A 88 -5.34 8.83 -2.78
N VAL A 89 -5.27 7.57 -3.22
CA VAL A 89 -6.15 7.05 -4.29
C VAL A 89 -7.60 6.97 -3.82
N ILE A 90 -7.84 6.56 -2.58
CA ILE A 90 -9.19 6.54 -1.99
C ILE A 90 -9.79 7.94 -1.98
N ASP A 91 -9.02 8.93 -1.58
CA ASP A 91 -9.46 10.32 -1.42
C ASP A 91 -9.45 11.11 -2.75
N GLY A 92 -8.85 10.54 -3.79
CA GLY A 92 -8.80 11.17 -5.12
C GLY A 92 -7.85 12.37 -5.22
N THR A 93 -6.95 12.54 -4.26
CA THR A 93 -5.97 13.64 -4.23
C THR A 93 -4.56 13.06 -4.23
N LEU A 94 -3.90 13.09 -5.38
CA LEU A 94 -2.62 12.45 -5.59
C LEU A 94 -1.45 13.43 -5.42
N SER A 95 -0.45 13.04 -4.61
CA SER A 95 0.88 13.64 -4.62
C SER A 95 1.62 13.35 -5.94
N PRO A 96 2.69 14.06 -6.27
CA PRO A 96 3.50 13.76 -7.45
C PRO A 96 4.00 12.32 -7.48
N LEU A 97 4.39 11.74 -6.33
CA LEU A 97 4.82 10.35 -6.26
C LEU A 97 3.66 9.40 -6.54
N ALA A 98 2.49 9.62 -5.96
CA ALA A 98 1.31 8.79 -6.24
C ALA A 98 0.93 8.84 -7.72
N GLN A 99 0.97 10.02 -8.36
CA GLN A 99 0.75 10.15 -9.80
C GLN A 99 1.73 9.31 -10.61
N ALA A 100 3.01 9.32 -10.25
CA ALA A 100 4.06 8.54 -10.92
C ALA A 100 3.86 7.02 -10.73
N LEU A 101 3.25 6.59 -9.63
CA LEU A 101 3.01 5.18 -9.30
C LEU A 101 1.66 4.64 -9.79
N MET A 102 0.75 5.48 -10.25
CA MET A 102 -0.51 5.03 -10.84
C MET A 102 -0.28 4.32 -12.17
N GLN A 103 -0.91 3.14 -12.34
CA GLN A 103 -0.96 2.42 -13.63
C GLN A 103 -2.20 2.80 -14.44
N THR A 104 -3.22 3.34 -13.80
CA THR A 104 -4.51 3.68 -14.38
C THR A 104 -4.91 5.10 -14.04
N GLY A 105 -6.05 5.56 -14.54
CA GLY A 105 -6.73 6.73 -14.01
C GLY A 105 -7.29 6.49 -12.60
N LEU A 106 -7.77 7.56 -11.98
CA LEU A 106 -8.42 7.52 -10.68
C LEU A 106 -9.79 6.81 -10.73
N LEU A 107 -10.27 6.45 -9.56
CA LEU A 107 -11.67 6.07 -9.33
C LEU A 107 -12.61 7.25 -9.68
N PRO A 108 -13.89 6.98 -9.99
CA PRO A 108 -14.84 8.04 -10.31
C PRO A 108 -14.91 9.12 -9.22
N ALA A 109 -14.85 10.39 -9.63
CA ALA A 109 -14.91 11.53 -8.72
C ALA A 109 -16.29 11.65 -8.05
N GLY A 110 -16.30 12.18 -6.80
CA GLY A 110 -17.52 12.46 -6.07
C GLY A 110 -18.24 11.23 -5.49
N VAL A 111 -17.62 10.05 -5.57
CA VAL A 111 -18.16 8.81 -5.01
C VAL A 111 -17.38 8.45 -3.74
N THR A 112 -18.05 8.54 -2.60
CA THR A 112 -17.46 8.13 -1.31
C THR A 112 -17.93 6.72 -0.98
N PRO A 113 -17.00 5.76 -0.77
CA PRO A 113 -17.37 4.43 -0.29
C PRO A 113 -17.89 4.51 1.15
N GLU A 114 -18.91 3.72 1.45
CA GLU A 114 -19.43 3.57 2.81
C GLU A 114 -18.65 2.52 3.59
N ILE A 115 -18.07 1.55 2.88
CA ILE A 115 -17.28 0.45 3.43
C ILE A 115 -16.00 0.31 2.60
N ILE A 116 -14.89 0.11 3.27
CA ILE A 116 -13.61 -0.25 2.66
C ILE A 116 -13.24 -1.65 3.13
N THR A 117 -12.90 -2.54 2.20
CA THR A 117 -12.40 -3.88 2.50
C THR A 117 -11.01 -4.07 1.93
N LEU A 118 -10.19 -4.84 2.62
CA LEU A 118 -8.84 -5.19 2.19
C LEU A 118 -8.75 -6.68 1.87
N SER A 119 -8.13 -7.02 0.75
CA SER A 119 -7.82 -8.39 0.34
C SER A 119 -6.38 -8.50 -0.15
N GLY A 120 -5.98 -9.70 -0.60
CA GLY A 120 -4.59 -9.99 -0.96
C GLY A 120 -3.71 -10.29 0.24
N GLY A 121 -2.43 -10.56 0.00
CA GLY A 121 -1.48 -10.96 1.05
C GLY A 121 -1.32 -9.92 2.17
N VAL A 122 -1.29 -8.64 1.83
CA VAL A 122 -1.24 -7.56 2.83
C VAL A 122 -2.58 -7.44 3.57
N GLY A 123 -3.71 -7.66 2.89
CA GLY A 123 -5.02 -7.70 3.53
C GLY A 123 -5.14 -8.83 4.55
N GLU A 124 -4.55 -9.99 4.28
CA GLU A 124 -4.47 -11.08 5.25
C GLU A 124 -3.62 -10.71 6.47
N CYS A 125 -2.46 -10.06 6.26
CA CYS A 125 -1.64 -9.54 7.37
C CYS A 125 -2.36 -8.45 8.17
N TYR A 126 -3.20 -7.64 7.54
CA TYR A 126 -4.03 -6.64 8.21
C TYR A 126 -5.03 -7.31 9.18
N ARG A 127 -5.61 -8.42 8.76
CA ARG A 127 -6.56 -9.21 9.57
C ARG A 127 -5.88 -10.04 10.64
N HIS A 128 -4.77 -10.68 10.30
CA HIS A 128 -4.01 -11.59 11.14
C HIS A 128 -2.53 -11.25 11.07
N GLN A 129 -2.08 -10.37 11.95
CA GLN A 129 -0.69 -9.94 12.00
C GLN A 129 0.22 -11.11 12.38
N PRO A 130 1.24 -11.45 11.57
CA PRO A 130 2.21 -12.46 11.93
C PRO A 130 3.07 -11.98 13.11
N ALA A 131 3.50 -12.93 13.95
CA ALA A 131 4.40 -12.62 15.08
C ALA A 131 5.76 -12.12 14.59
N ASP A 132 6.28 -12.68 13.50
CA ASP A 132 7.49 -12.20 12.84
C ASP A 132 7.10 -11.32 11.65
N PRO A 133 7.40 -10.00 11.68
CA PRO A 133 7.04 -9.08 10.59
C PRO A 133 7.81 -9.34 9.28
N PHE A 134 8.82 -10.20 9.29
CA PHE A 134 9.65 -10.53 8.11
C PHE A 134 9.50 -11.98 7.66
N CYS A 135 8.50 -12.70 8.15
CA CYS A 135 8.30 -14.12 7.86
C CYS A 135 8.06 -14.41 6.35
N PHE A 136 7.64 -13.41 5.57
CA PHE A 136 7.45 -13.53 4.13
C PHE A 136 8.62 -12.98 3.30
N ALA A 137 9.73 -12.63 3.95
CA ALA A 137 10.91 -12.03 3.32
C ALA A 137 10.59 -10.72 2.56
N ASP A 138 9.65 -9.94 3.07
CA ASP A 138 9.22 -8.64 2.54
C ASP A 138 8.67 -7.75 3.65
N ILE A 139 8.18 -6.57 3.26
CA ILE A 139 7.63 -5.57 4.19
C ILE A 139 6.09 -5.58 4.25
N GLY A 140 5.44 -6.62 3.71
CA GLY A 140 3.98 -6.75 3.73
C GLY A 140 3.35 -6.62 5.12
N PRO A 141 3.85 -7.35 6.14
CA PRO A 141 3.32 -7.20 7.50
C PRO A 141 3.50 -5.79 8.08
N LEU A 142 4.62 -5.11 7.79
CA LEU A 142 4.82 -3.71 8.22
C LEU A 142 3.86 -2.77 7.52
N LEU A 143 3.60 -2.98 6.23
CA LEU A 143 2.59 -2.20 5.49
C LEU A 143 1.20 -2.42 6.07
N ALA A 144 0.84 -3.66 6.40
CA ALA A 144 -0.42 -3.98 7.06
C ALA A 144 -0.58 -3.23 8.39
N THR A 145 0.47 -3.16 9.19
CA THR A 145 0.48 -2.35 10.44
C THR A 145 0.26 -0.87 10.15
N ALA A 146 0.97 -0.31 9.16
CA ALA A 146 0.82 1.09 8.80
C ALA A 146 -0.61 1.42 8.32
N LEU A 147 -1.24 0.51 7.55
CA LEU A 147 -2.64 0.64 7.13
C LEU A 147 -3.60 0.58 8.32
N HIS A 148 -3.38 -0.36 9.24
CA HIS A 148 -4.19 -0.51 10.46
C HIS A 148 -4.14 0.76 11.33
N ASP A 149 -2.98 1.40 11.41
CA ASP A 149 -2.78 2.61 12.21
C ASP A 149 -3.25 3.89 11.51
N HIS A 150 -3.54 3.82 10.23
CA HIS A 150 -3.95 5.00 9.46
C HIS A 150 -5.39 5.43 9.82
N PRO A 151 -5.62 6.72 10.20
CA PRO A 151 -6.94 7.18 10.68
C PRO A 151 -8.08 6.97 9.67
N ARG A 152 -7.77 7.00 8.38
CA ARG A 152 -8.77 6.87 7.29
C ARG A 152 -9.30 5.43 7.15
N LEU A 153 -8.59 4.44 7.69
CA LEU A 153 -8.90 3.00 7.55
C LEU A 153 -9.32 2.34 8.87
N ARG A 154 -9.39 3.11 9.95
CA ARG A 154 -9.87 2.63 11.25
C ARG A 154 -11.39 2.51 11.29
#